data_539f47737de758048a08404ecd8a2854
#
_entry.id   539f47737de758048a08404ecd8a2854
#
_cell.length_a   1.000
_cell.length_b   1.000
_cell.length_c   1.000
_cell.angle_alpha   90.00
_cell.angle_beta   90.00
_cell.angle_gamma   90.00
#
_symmetry.space_group_name_H-M   'P 1'
#
loop_
_entity.id
_entity.type
_entity.pdbx_description
1 polymer ?
#
loop_
_entity_poly.entity_id
_entity_poly.type
_entity_poly.pdbx_seq_one_letter_code
_entity_poly.pdbx_strand_id
1 'polypeptide(L)'
;MSEIIHGIDRRPLTTGKTLFDYADEVSLAVPQSCGRSGRCRECAVEVRQGGDQLSPRTDAEEYLPEDFRLACQATVESDDGDIEFAVIRRRMHILEEAGEPITEVDPVVTTTEHAVLYEGITLDMRREHVLGLAIDVGTTTVVFRLIDLTDGHVVSGGAFENPQRFGGSDVMSRIGYERDHPGTLRKSLRRALNAGLKDIYTELGIDRHEVYEAMVVANSTMRDLFFDIDVKSIGEMPYKSLTEHAMLRGETDSTWVTRRGYELGLLIHPQARVVGAPLIASHVGGDVAADLVATDFG
;
A
#
# COMPACT_ATOMS: atom_id res chain seq x y z
N MET A 1 4.67 -20.70 -33.41
CA MET A 1 4.36 -19.24 -33.39
C MET A 1 4.44 -18.86 -31.93
N SER A 2 5.39 -18.00 -31.60
CA SER A 2 5.67 -17.62 -30.22
C SER A 2 4.54 -16.77 -29.68
N GLU A 3 4.24 -16.90 -28.38
CA GLU A 3 3.11 -16.26 -27.73
C GLU A 3 3.56 -15.44 -26.52
N ILE A 4 2.82 -14.39 -26.24
CA ILE A 4 2.90 -13.72 -24.97
C ILE A 4 1.75 -14.19 -24.08
N ILE A 5 2.08 -14.50 -22.83
CA ILE A 5 1.20 -15.22 -21.89
C ILE A 5 1.01 -14.37 -20.62
N HIS A 6 -0.25 -14.21 -20.23
CA HIS A 6 -0.62 -13.67 -18.94
C HIS A 6 -1.76 -14.52 -18.32
N GLY A 7 -1.44 -15.38 -17.39
CA GLY A 7 -2.39 -16.33 -16.82
C GLY A 7 -2.96 -17.29 -17.89
N ILE A 8 -4.25 -17.15 -18.21
CA ILE A 8 -4.92 -17.93 -19.28
C ILE A 8 -4.94 -17.22 -20.63
N ASP A 9 -4.64 -15.92 -20.66
CA ASP A 9 -4.65 -15.12 -21.88
C ASP A 9 -3.36 -15.34 -22.67
N ARG A 10 -3.51 -15.55 -23.98
CA ARG A 10 -2.42 -15.74 -24.93
C ARG A 10 -2.61 -14.86 -26.13
N ARG A 11 -1.55 -14.25 -26.61
CA ARG A 11 -1.53 -13.45 -27.83
C ARG A 11 -0.29 -13.77 -28.66
N PRO A 12 -0.36 -13.67 -29.99
CA PRO A 12 0.84 -13.80 -30.82
C PRO A 12 1.90 -12.78 -30.44
N LEU A 13 3.13 -13.23 -30.30
CA LEU A 13 4.26 -12.34 -30.04
C LEU A 13 4.56 -11.51 -31.28
N THR A 14 4.79 -10.22 -31.09
CA THR A 14 5.08 -9.27 -32.16
C THR A 14 6.20 -8.34 -31.69
N THR A 15 7.30 -8.29 -32.40
CA THR A 15 8.41 -7.38 -32.11
C THR A 15 8.00 -5.91 -32.22
N GLY A 16 8.57 -5.06 -31.37
CA GLY A 16 8.28 -3.65 -31.30
C GLY A 16 7.12 -3.24 -30.38
N LYS A 17 6.32 -4.19 -29.88
CA LYS A 17 5.31 -3.93 -28.85
C LYS A 17 5.91 -3.99 -27.47
N THR A 18 5.40 -3.16 -26.55
CA THR A 18 5.75 -3.21 -25.13
C THR A 18 4.85 -4.22 -24.39
N LEU A 19 5.28 -4.69 -23.22
CA LEU A 19 4.43 -5.50 -22.36
C LEU A 19 3.17 -4.74 -21.93
N PHE A 20 3.22 -3.41 -21.92
CA PHE A 20 2.05 -2.57 -21.65
C PHE A 20 1.02 -2.62 -22.80
N ASP A 21 1.47 -2.65 -24.05
CA ASP A 21 0.58 -2.77 -25.21
C ASP A 21 -0.18 -4.10 -25.20
N TYR A 22 0.48 -5.18 -24.80
CA TYR A 22 -0.17 -6.48 -24.63
C TYR A 22 -1.17 -6.50 -23.48
N ALA A 23 -0.86 -5.81 -22.37
CA ALA A 23 -1.80 -5.67 -21.27
C ALA A 23 -3.08 -4.95 -21.73
N ASP A 24 -2.96 -3.90 -22.55
CA ASP A 24 -4.11 -3.21 -23.13
C ASP A 24 -4.96 -4.14 -24.02
N GLU A 25 -4.33 -4.97 -24.85
CA GLU A 25 -5.01 -5.90 -25.76
C GLU A 25 -5.88 -6.95 -25.04
N VAL A 26 -5.52 -7.29 -23.82
CA VAL A 26 -6.28 -8.23 -22.98
C VAL A 26 -7.09 -7.52 -21.88
N SER A 27 -7.22 -6.19 -21.99
CA SER A 27 -7.92 -5.35 -21.01
C SER A 27 -7.40 -5.54 -19.57
N LEU A 28 -6.10 -5.76 -19.43
CA LEU A 28 -5.43 -5.94 -18.16
C LEU A 28 -5.03 -4.57 -17.61
N ALA A 29 -5.59 -4.21 -16.46
CA ALA A 29 -5.29 -2.94 -15.82
C ALA A 29 -3.85 -2.93 -15.25
N VAL A 30 -2.95 -2.20 -15.90
CA VAL A 30 -1.60 -1.93 -15.43
C VAL A 30 -1.56 -0.51 -14.86
N PRO A 31 -1.17 -0.32 -13.58
CA PRO A 31 -1.11 1.01 -12.99
C PRO A 31 -0.15 1.94 -13.73
N GLN A 32 -0.56 3.18 -13.96
CA GLN A 32 0.27 4.22 -14.54
C GLN A 32 -0.22 5.62 -14.19
N SER A 33 0.70 6.59 -14.07
CA SER A 33 0.37 8.02 -13.91
C SER A 33 1.25 8.95 -14.74
N CYS A 34 2.21 8.42 -15.51
CA CYS A 34 3.18 9.22 -16.27
C CYS A 34 2.98 9.16 -17.80
N GLY A 35 1.89 8.59 -18.30
CA GLY A 35 1.69 8.39 -19.73
C GLY A 35 2.75 7.50 -20.39
N ARG A 36 3.15 6.42 -19.71
CA ARG A 36 4.11 5.39 -20.18
C ARG A 36 5.56 5.88 -20.38
N SER A 37 5.94 6.97 -19.73
CA SER A 37 7.31 7.52 -19.85
C SER A 37 8.33 6.90 -18.87
N GLY A 38 7.99 5.87 -18.12
CA GLY A 38 8.83 5.22 -17.09
C GLY A 38 8.97 6.01 -15.79
N ARG A 39 8.48 7.26 -15.72
CA ARG A 39 8.73 8.15 -14.57
C ARG A 39 7.95 7.83 -13.31
N CYS A 40 6.74 7.29 -13.41
CA CYS A 40 5.93 6.95 -12.22
C CYS A 40 6.36 5.66 -11.54
N ARG A 41 6.99 4.74 -12.28
CA ARG A 41 7.44 3.43 -11.78
C ARG A 41 6.31 2.54 -11.26
N GLU A 42 5.07 2.77 -11.71
CA GLU A 42 3.88 2.04 -11.22
C GLU A 42 3.58 0.78 -12.03
N CYS A 43 4.03 0.72 -13.29
CA CYS A 43 3.74 -0.37 -14.22
C CYS A 43 4.72 -1.54 -14.11
N ALA A 44 5.20 -1.83 -12.90
CA ALA A 44 6.07 -2.97 -12.69
C ALA A 44 5.31 -4.29 -12.91
N VAL A 45 5.92 -5.20 -13.69
CA VAL A 45 5.42 -6.54 -13.98
C VAL A 45 6.51 -7.56 -13.71
N GLU A 46 6.13 -8.74 -13.28
CA GLU A 46 7.02 -9.89 -13.11
C GLU A 46 7.15 -10.61 -14.46
N VAL A 47 8.34 -10.78 -14.97
CA VAL A 47 8.63 -11.57 -16.20
C VAL A 47 9.11 -12.94 -15.75
N ARG A 48 8.28 -13.95 -15.96
CA ARG A 48 8.52 -15.33 -15.50
C ARG A 48 9.28 -16.16 -16.51
N GLN A 49 9.14 -15.82 -17.80
CA GLN A 49 9.81 -16.49 -18.90
C GLN A 49 10.06 -15.53 -20.05
N GLY A 50 11.13 -15.72 -20.82
CA GLY A 50 11.43 -14.98 -22.05
C GLY A 50 11.92 -13.55 -21.82
N GLY A 51 12.50 -13.26 -20.65
CA GLY A 51 13.05 -11.93 -20.33
C GLY A 51 14.23 -11.53 -21.26
N ASP A 52 14.94 -12.48 -21.81
CA ASP A 52 16.03 -12.34 -22.78
C ASP A 52 15.55 -11.87 -24.16
N GLN A 53 14.26 -11.98 -24.45
CA GLN A 53 13.64 -11.51 -25.68
C GLN A 53 13.16 -10.05 -25.59
N LEU A 54 13.27 -9.45 -24.41
CA LEU A 54 12.91 -8.04 -24.17
C LEU A 54 14.10 -7.11 -24.37
N SER A 55 13.80 -5.87 -24.69
CA SER A 55 14.80 -4.80 -24.80
C SER A 55 15.68 -4.70 -23.55
N PRO A 56 16.93 -4.22 -23.67
CA PRO A 56 17.77 -3.93 -22.52
C PRO A 56 17.05 -3.08 -21.48
N ARG A 57 17.40 -3.26 -20.21
CA ARG A 57 16.84 -2.47 -19.12
C ARG A 57 17.21 -1.00 -19.27
N THR A 58 16.28 -0.14 -18.95
CA THR A 58 16.49 1.32 -18.91
C THR A 58 16.90 1.78 -17.52
N ASP A 59 17.48 2.97 -17.38
CA ASP A 59 17.80 3.58 -16.08
C ASP A 59 16.57 3.70 -15.17
N ALA A 60 15.38 3.81 -15.76
CA ALA A 60 14.13 3.84 -15.01
C ALA A 60 13.82 2.53 -14.28
N GLU A 61 14.44 1.42 -14.69
CA GLU A 61 14.26 0.07 -14.17
C GLU A 61 15.39 -0.40 -13.23
N GLU A 62 16.42 0.43 -13.01
CA GLU A 62 17.60 0.10 -12.19
C GLU A 62 17.21 -0.37 -10.77
N TYR A 63 16.11 0.15 -10.23
CA TYR A 63 15.59 -0.20 -8.90
C TYR A 63 14.84 -1.54 -8.84
N LEU A 64 14.52 -2.17 -9.98
CA LEU A 64 13.78 -3.42 -10.04
C LEU A 64 14.73 -4.63 -10.05
N PRO A 65 14.39 -5.74 -9.37
CA PRO A 65 15.07 -7.02 -9.53
C PRO A 65 15.05 -7.51 -10.99
N GLU A 66 15.91 -8.49 -11.31
CA GLU A 66 16.09 -8.96 -12.69
C GLU A 66 14.82 -9.53 -13.35
N ASP A 67 13.98 -10.17 -12.55
CA ASP A 67 12.70 -10.75 -12.95
C ASP A 67 11.55 -9.74 -13.05
N PHE A 68 11.79 -8.46 -12.72
CA PHE A 68 10.81 -7.40 -12.85
C PHE A 68 11.19 -6.37 -13.92
N ARG A 69 10.20 -5.94 -14.69
CA ARG A 69 10.33 -4.92 -15.73
C ARG A 69 9.26 -3.84 -15.57
N LEU A 70 9.51 -2.64 -16.05
CA LEU A 70 8.44 -1.68 -16.28
C LEU A 70 7.74 -2.03 -17.60
N ALA A 71 6.48 -2.40 -17.56
CA ALA A 71 5.72 -2.82 -18.74
C ALA A 71 5.81 -1.82 -19.90
N CYS A 72 5.86 -0.52 -19.60
CA CYS A 72 5.97 0.54 -20.61
C CYS A 72 7.39 0.74 -21.18
N GLN A 73 8.40 0.10 -20.61
CA GLN A 73 9.80 0.18 -21.04
C GLN A 73 10.30 -1.13 -21.66
N ALA A 74 9.65 -2.23 -21.33
CA ALA A 74 10.02 -3.56 -21.80
C ALA A 74 9.37 -3.83 -23.16
N THR A 75 10.16 -3.65 -24.22
CA THR A 75 9.75 -3.89 -25.62
C THR A 75 10.21 -5.26 -26.08
N VAL A 76 9.38 -5.97 -26.81
CA VAL A 76 9.71 -7.25 -27.44
C VAL A 76 10.68 -7.00 -28.61
N GLU A 77 11.89 -7.59 -28.55
CA GLU A 77 12.92 -7.47 -29.61
C GLU A 77 13.08 -8.74 -30.44
N SER A 78 12.74 -9.90 -29.85
CA SER A 78 12.80 -11.21 -30.53
C SER A 78 11.51 -11.99 -30.31
N ASP A 79 11.20 -12.88 -31.24
CA ASP A 79 10.08 -13.83 -31.19
C ASP A 79 10.56 -15.29 -31.17
N ASP A 80 11.76 -15.56 -30.64
CA ASP A 80 12.38 -16.87 -30.60
C ASP A 80 11.79 -17.83 -29.57
N GLY A 81 10.82 -17.40 -28.75
CA GLY A 81 10.13 -18.20 -27.74
C GLY A 81 8.98 -17.45 -27.09
N ASP A 82 8.32 -18.09 -26.18
CA ASP A 82 7.20 -17.49 -25.44
C ASP A 82 7.69 -16.53 -24.35
N ILE A 83 6.93 -15.45 -24.14
CA ILE A 83 7.13 -14.55 -23.01
C ILE A 83 5.96 -14.73 -22.05
N GLU A 84 6.25 -15.06 -20.79
CA GLU A 84 5.24 -15.08 -19.72
C GLU A 84 5.48 -13.93 -18.76
N PHE A 85 4.45 -13.11 -18.54
CA PHE A 85 4.51 -12.04 -17.54
C PHE A 85 3.26 -12.00 -16.66
N ALA A 86 3.42 -11.44 -15.47
CA ALA A 86 2.33 -11.23 -14.52
C ALA A 86 2.32 -9.77 -14.04
N VAL A 87 1.18 -9.14 -14.11
CA VAL A 87 0.95 -7.82 -13.48
C VAL A 87 0.85 -8.02 -11.98
N ILE A 88 1.50 -7.18 -11.21
CA ILE A 88 1.22 -7.05 -9.77
C ILE A 88 -0.22 -6.55 -9.68
N ARG A 89 -1.14 -7.46 -9.36
CA ARG A 89 -2.57 -7.22 -9.48
C ARG A 89 -3.01 -6.15 -8.49
N ARG A 90 -3.38 -5.00 -9.03
CA ARG A 90 -4.16 -4.01 -8.32
C ARG A 90 -5.66 -4.27 -8.57
N ARG A 91 -6.16 -5.45 -8.18
CA ARG A 91 -7.60 -5.62 -8.09
C ARG A 91 -8.05 -4.93 -6.82
N MET A 92 -8.57 -3.73 -6.96
CA MET A 92 -9.45 -3.17 -5.96
C MET A 92 -10.68 -4.09 -5.90
N HIS A 93 -10.77 -4.88 -4.85
CA HIS A 93 -12.03 -5.51 -4.48
C HIS A 93 -12.71 -4.51 -3.56
N ILE A 94 -13.74 -3.84 -4.05
CA ILE A 94 -14.62 -3.07 -3.17
C ILE A 94 -15.30 -4.12 -2.30
N LEU A 95 -15.09 -4.03 -1.01
CA LEU A 95 -15.73 -4.93 -0.05
C LEU A 95 -17.16 -4.42 0.12
N GLU A 96 -18.11 -5.04 -0.58
CA GLU A 96 -19.55 -4.71 -0.49
C GLU A 96 -20.17 -5.14 0.85
N GLU A 97 -19.51 -6.04 1.58
CA GLU A 97 -19.98 -6.45 2.90
C GLU A 97 -19.48 -5.45 3.94
N ALA A 98 -20.37 -4.56 4.36
CA ALA A 98 -20.24 -3.87 5.63
C ALA A 98 -20.16 -4.98 6.71
N GLY A 99 -19.05 -5.04 7.46
CA GLY A 99 -18.97 -5.84 8.67
C GLY A 99 -20.11 -5.44 9.62
N GLU A 100 -20.39 -6.25 10.64
CA GLU A 100 -21.37 -5.86 11.66
C GLU A 100 -21.04 -4.45 12.17
N PRO A 101 -22.07 -3.61 12.35
CA PRO A 101 -21.85 -2.25 12.83
C PRO A 101 -21.13 -2.28 14.18
N ILE A 102 -20.14 -1.43 14.34
CA ILE A 102 -19.47 -1.24 15.62
C ILE A 102 -20.51 -0.72 16.61
N THR A 103 -20.80 -1.48 17.64
CA THR A 103 -21.88 -1.17 18.58
C THR A 103 -21.56 -0.03 19.55
N GLU A 104 -20.27 0.28 19.73
CA GLU A 104 -19.80 1.36 20.58
C GLU A 104 -18.62 2.06 19.92
N VAL A 105 -18.75 3.35 19.67
CA VAL A 105 -17.73 4.19 19.02
C VAL A 105 -17.34 5.29 20.00
N ASP A 106 -16.06 5.32 20.37
CA ASP A 106 -15.45 6.42 21.15
C ASP A 106 -14.32 7.07 20.34
N PRO A 107 -14.65 7.79 19.27
CA PRO A 107 -13.65 8.35 18.38
C PRO A 107 -12.93 9.51 19.03
N VAL A 108 -11.60 9.59 18.80
CA VAL A 108 -10.78 10.74 19.18
C VAL A 108 -11.17 12.01 18.38
N VAL A 109 -11.72 11.78 17.18
CA VAL A 109 -12.30 12.82 16.33
C VAL A 109 -13.76 12.99 16.70
N THR A 110 -14.11 14.17 17.18
CA THR A 110 -15.48 14.53 17.55
C THR A 110 -15.97 15.74 16.75
N THR A 111 -17.27 16.03 16.78
CA THR A 111 -17.86 17.13 16.04
C THR A 111 -18.67 18.06 16.91
N THR A 112 -18.70 19.33 16.52
CA THR A 112 -19.70 20.32 16.95
C THR A 112 -20.57 20.70 15.77
N GLU A 113 -21.50 21.63 15.95
CA GLU A 113 -22.32 22.16 14.86
C GLU A 113 -21.47 22.77 13.73
N HIS A 114 -20.30 23.34 14.04
CA HIS A 114 -19.50 24.11 13.09
C HIS A 114 -18.08 23.58 12.87
N ALA A 115 -17.60 22.63 13.65
CA ALA A 115 -16.21 22.22 13.63
C ALA A 115 -16.04 20.70 13.83
N VAL A 116 -14.92 20.21 13.31
CA VAL A 116 -14.34 18.91 13.60
C VAL A 116 -13.20 19.12 14.58
N LEU A 117 -13.18 18.33 15.62
CA LEU A 117 -12.22 18.40 16.72
C LEU A 117 -11.39 17.12 16.76
N TYR A 118 -10.12 17.22 17.10
CA TYR A 118 -9.25 16.10 17.46
C TYR A 118 -8.78 16.31 18.91
N GLU A 119 -9.11 15.39 19.81
CA GLU A 119 -8.85 15.53 21.26
C GLU A 119 -9.37 16.86 21.83
N GLY A 120 -10.53 17.32 21.38
CA GLY A 120 -11.12 18.59 21.80
C GLY A 120 -10.52 19.85 21.17
N ILE A 121 -9.50 19.73 20.31
CA ILE A 121 -8.87 20.85 19.61
C ILE A 121 -9.44 20.95 18.19
N THR A 122 -9.88 22.15 17.78
CA THR A 122 -10.42 22.36 16.43
C THR A 122 -9.38 22.00 15.37
N LEU A 123 -9.76 21.08 14.48
CA LEU A 123 -8.95 20.60 13.37
C LEU A 123 -9.38 21.23 12.04
N ASP A 124 -10.69 21.28 11.80
CA ASP A 124 -11.29 21.83 10.56
C ASP A 124 -12.69 22.39 10.84
N MET A 125 -13.26 23.10 9.88
CA MET A 125 -14.70 23.40 9.85
C MET A 125 -15.47 22.11 9.51
N ARG A 126 -16.68 21.96 10.06
CA ARG A 126 -17.51 20.80 9.79
C ARG A 126 -17.83 20.72 8.30
N ARG A 127 -17.56 19.54 7.72
CA ARG A 127 -17.91 19.15 6.36
C ARG A 127 -19.07 18.16 6.37
N GLU A 128 -19.45 17.68 5.21
CA GLU A 128 -20.57 16.75 5.04
C GLU A 128 -20.31 15.41 5.78
N HIS A 129 -19.10 14.87 5.62
CA HIS A 129 -18.71 13.62 6.26
C HIS A 129 -17.57 13.82 7.29
N VAL A 130 -17.52 12.95 8.27
CA VAL A 130 -16.43 12.87 9.25
C VAL A 130 -15.93 11.44 9.29
N LEU A 131 -14.89 11.19 8.52
CA LEU A 131 -14.44 9.85 8.20
C LEU A 131 -13.11 9.51 8.86
N GLY A 132 -12.94 8.23 9.16
CA GLY A 132 -11.71 7.58 9.53
C GLY A 132 -11.30 6.54 8.50
N LEU A 133 -10.03 6.18 8.49
CA LEU A 133 -9.46 5.19 7.60
C LEU A 133 -8.77 4.09 8.42
N ALA A 134 -9.26 2.86 8.34
CA ALA A 134 -8.59 1.69 8.89
C ALA A 134 -7.78 1.01 7.77
N ILE A 135 -6.49 0.71 8.03
CA ILE A 135 -5.58 0.12 7.05
C ILE A 135 -4.88 -1.07 7.68
N ASP A 136 -5.03 -2.24 7.06
CA ASP A 136 -4.22 -3.43 7.35
C ASP A 136 -3.17 -3.59 6.25
N VAL A 137 -1.90 -3.48 6.63
CA VAL A 137 -0.76 -3.60 5.71
C VAL A 137 -0.13 -4.99 5.84
N GLY A 138 -0.77 -5.97 5.22
CA GLY A 138 -0.21 -7.31 5.12
C GLY A 138 0.99 -7.38 4.16
N THR A 139 1.82 -8.40 4.32
CA THR A 139 2.97 -8.66 3.41
C THR A 139 2.50 -8.95 1.98
N THR A 140 1.39 -9.64 1.82
CA THR A 140 0.83 -10.03 0.52
C THR A 140 -0.31 -9.13 0.08
N THR A 141 -1.21 -8.78 0.99
CA THR A 141 -2.43 -8.04 0.70
C THR A 141 -2.52 -6.82 1.62
N VAL A 142 -2.97 -5.71 1.06
CA VAL A 142 -3.33 -4.51 1.82
C VAL A 142 -4.84 -4.36 1.76
N VAL A 143 -5.45 -4.18 2.92
CA VAL A 143 -6.90 -3.94 3.07
C VAL A 143 -7.09 -2.57 3.69
N PHE A 144 -8.08 -1.82 3.23
CA PHE A 144 -8.45 -0.57 3.89
C PHE A 144 -9.96 -0.37 3.89
N ARG A 145 -10.46 0.32 4.91
CA ARG A 145 -11.88 0.64 5.09
C ARG A 145 -12.04 2.10 5.46
N LEU A 146 -13.01 2.74 4.84
CA LEU A 146 -13.47 4.08 5.16
C LEU A 146 -14.66 3.96 6.10
N ILE A 147 -14.60 4.61 7.24
CA ILE A 147 -15.55 4.45 8.36
C ILE A 147 -16.10 5.83 8.71
N ASP A 148 -17.41 5.94 8.86
CA ASP A 148 -18.01 7.14 9.45
C ASP A 148 -17.75 7.15 10.96
N LEU A 149 -17.05 8.18 11.43
CA LEU A 149 -16.67 8.30 12.84
C LEU A 149 -17.83 8.76 13.74
N THR A 150 -18.98 9.09 13.17
CA THR A 150 -20.15 9.51 13.95
C THR A 150 -20.97 8.34 14.47
N ASP A 151 -20.98 7.22 13.75
CA ASP A 151 -21.76 6.03 14.09
C ASP A 151 -21.03 4.69 13.88
N GLY A 152 -19.80 4.74 13.33
CA GLY A 152 -18.96 3.56 13.16
C GLY A 152 -19.29 2.68 11.95
N HIS A 153 -20.23 3.07 11.07
CA HIS A 153 -20.50 2.25 9.90
C HIS A 153 -19.38 2.31 8.86
N VAL A 154 -19.18 1.21 8.15
CA VAL A 154 -18.23 1.15 7.03
C VAL A 154 -18.88 1.77 5.79
N VAL A 155 -18.35 2.89 5.33
CA VAL A 155 -18.82 3.63 4.15
C VAL A 155 -18.39 2.91 2.87
N SER A 156 -17.14 2.48 2.81
CA SER A 156 -16.54 1.76 1.68
C SER A 156 -15.20 1.16 2.09
N GLY A 157 -14.62 0.37 1.21
CA GLY A 157 -13.30 -0.19 1.45
C GLY A 157 -12.73 -0.87 0.21
N GLY A 158 -11.48 -1.28 0.30
CA GLY A 158 -10.83 -1.97 -0.78
C GLY A 158 -9.69 -2.86 -0.31
N ALA A 159 -9.32 -3.79 -1.18
CA ALA A 159 -8.16 -4.64 -0.98
C ALA A 159 -7.36 -4.73 -2.28
N PHE A 160 -6.03 -4.79 -2.16
CA PHE A 160 -5.14 -4.95 -3.29
C PHE A 160 -3.89 -5.75 -2.91
N GLU A 161 -3.29 -6.42 -3.88
CA GLU A 161 -2.00 -7.09 -3.69
C GLU A 161 -0.92 -6.06 -3.34
N ASN A 162 -0.15 -6.34 -2.28
CA ASN A 162 0.90 -5.42 -1.84
C ASN A 162 1.95 -5.20 -2.93
N PRO A 163 2.07 -3.98 -3.50
CA PRO A 163 2.98 -3.71 -4.61
C PRO A 163 4.45 -3.83 -4.22
N GLN A 164 4.77 -3.91 -2.93
CA GLN A 164 6.15 -4.11 -2.45
C GLN A 164 6.71 -5.49 -2.80
N ARG A 165 5.91 -6.36 -3.43
CA ARG A 165 6.32 -7.70 -3.87
C ARG A 165 7.58 -7.70 -4.73
N PHE A 166 7.82 -6.67 -5.53
CA PHE A 166 9.06 -6.54 -6.31
C PHE A 166 10.32 -6.44 -5.42
N GLY A 167 10.20 -6.00 -4.18
CA GLY A 167 11.30 -5.97 -3.20
C GLY A 167 11.44 -7.25 -2.38
N GLY A 168 10.62 -8.26 -2.66
CA GLY A 168 10.65 -9.56 -2.02
C GLY A 168 9.27 -10.04 -1.57
N SER A 169 9.11 -11.37 -1.56
CA SER A 169 7.88 -12.04 -1.14
C SER A 169 7.71 -12.09 0.39
N ASP A 170 8.79 -11.91 1.14
CA ASP A 170 8.85 -11.98 2.59
C ASP A 170 9.50 -10.74 3.21
N VAL A 171 9.39 -10.61 4.52
CA VAL A 171 9.87 -9.42 5.26
C VAL A 171 11.40 -9.27 5.21
N MET A 172 12.16 -10.36 5.26
CA MET A 172 13.63 -10.30 5.26
C MET A 172 14.17 -9.83 3.92
N SER A 173 13.60 -10.32 2.83
CA SER A 173 13.92 -9.87 1.47
C SER A 173 13.62 -8.38 1.30
N ARG A 174 12.50 -7.89 1.84
CA ARG A 174 12.15 -6.45 1.80
C ARG A 174 13.09 -5.58 2.63
N ILE A 175 13.54 -6.05 3.78
CA ILE A 175 14.55 -5.35 4.59
C ILE A 175 15.86 -5.22 3.78
N GLY A 176 16.29 -6.32 3.14
CA GLY A 176 17.47 -6.30 2.27
C GLY A 176 17.32 -5.32 1.11
N TYR A 177 16.18 -5.37 0.43
CA TYR A 177 15.87 -4.47 -0.69
C TYR A 177 15.83 -2.99 -0.25
N GLU A 178 15.17 -2.67 0.86
CA GLU A 178 15.06 -1.28 1.37
C GLU A 178 16.42 -0.69 1.72
N ARG A 179 17.37 -1.51 2.19
CA ARG A 179 18.77 -1.08 2.45
C ARG A 179 19.44 -0.58 1.16
N ASP A 180 19.23 -1.27 0.05
CA ASP A 180 19.87 -0.97 -1.24
C ASP A 180 19.09 0.08 -2.05
N HIS A 181 17.77 0.20 -1.80
CA HIS A 181 16.85 1.12 -2.50
C HIS A 181 15.96 1.91 -1.52
N PRO A 182 16.51 2.76 -0.66
CA PRO A 182 15.76 3.42 0.41
C PRO A 182 14.52 4.17 -0.07
N GLY A 183 13.39 3.94 0.59
CA GLY A 183 12.13 4.62 0.36
C GLY A 183 11.35 4.17 -0.87
N THR A 184 11.85 3.23 -1.66
CA THR A 184 11.16 2.75 -2.86
C THR A 184 9.92 1.93 -2.50
N LEU A 185 10.04 1.04 -1.51
CA LEU A 185 8.93 0.20 -1.05
C LEU A 185 7.77 1.03 -0.49
N ARG A 186 8.06 1.98 0.41
CA ARG A 186 7.02 2.86 1.00
C ARG A 186 6.30 3.71 -0.05
N LYS A 187 7.06 4.26 -1.03
CA LYS A 187 6.47 5.07 -2.10
C LYS A 187 5.50 4.26 -2.96
N SER A 188 5.87 3.03 -3.29
CA SER A 188 5.03 2.10 -4.05
C SER A 188 3.72 1.80 -3.30
N LEU A 189 3.81 1.44 -2.02
CA LEU A 189 2.65 1.14 -1.18
C LEU A 189 1.70 2.33 -1.04
N ARG A 190 2.22 3.51 -0.66
CA ARG A 190 1.40 4.70 -0.46
C ARG A 190 0.74 5.19 -1.74
N ARG A 191 1.40 5.07 -2.90
CA ARG A 191 0.80 5.37 -4.20
C ARG A 191 -0.36 4.44 -4.53
N ALA A 192 -0.20 3.14 -4.28
CA ALA A 192 -1.26 2.16 -4.50
C ALA A 192 -2.48 2.45 -3.61
N LEU A 193 -2.26 2.73 -2.33
CA LEU A 193 -3.31 3.13 -1.39
C LEU A 193 -4.02 4.40 -1.85
N ASN A 194 -3.26 5.46 -2.18
CA ASN A 194 -3.80 6.73 -2.63
C ASN A 194 -4.66 6.59 -3.89
N ALA A 195 -4.27 5.72 -4.79
CA ALA A 195 -5.06 5.51 -5.98
C ALA A 195 -6.36 4.77 -5.65
N GLY A 196 -6.34 3.79 -4.72
CA GLY A 196 -7.57 3.16 -4.23
C GLY A 196 -8.50 4.16 -3.54
N LEU A 197 -7.96 5.01 -2.68
CA LEU A 197 -8.72 6.09 -2.06
C LEU A 197 -9.34 7.04 -3.09
N LYS A 198 -8.58 7.44 -4.12
CA LYS A 198 -9.06 8.30 -5.18
C LYS A 198 -10.24 7.70 -5.94
N ASP A 199 -10.18 6.39 -6.21
CA ASP A 199 -11.26 5.69 -6.90
C ASP A 199 -12.55 5.74 -6.07
N ILE A 200 -12.49 5.42 -4.76
CA ILE A 200 -13.62 5.50 -3.83
C ILE A 200 -14.15 6.94 -3.70
N TYR A 201 -13.28 7.93 -3.54
CA TYR A 201 -13.69 9.33 -3.44
C TYR A 201 -14.42 9.80 -4.69
N THR A 202 -13.97 9.36 -5.87
CA THR A 202 -14.62 9.70 -7.15
C THR A 202 -15.98 9.04 -7.26
N GLU A 203 -16.11 7.79 -6.84
CA GLU A 203 -17.36 7.02 -6.92
C GLU A 203 -18.41 7.57 -5.94
N LEU A 204 -18.02 7.91 -4.73
CA LEU A 204 -18.94 8.33 -3.67
C LEU A 204 -19.10 9.86 -3.54
N GLY A 205 -18.33 10.65 -4.29
CA GLY A 205 -18.36 12.11 -4.20
C GLY A 205 -17.73 12.68 -2.93
N ILE A 206 -16.87 11.91 -2.24
CA ILE A 206 -16.22 12.29 -0.99
C ILE A 206 -15.02 13.22 -1.26
N ASP A 207 -14.88 14.28 -0.46
CA ASP A 207 -13.66 15.09 -0.44
C ASP A 207 -12.63 14.42 0.48
N ARG A 208 -11.39 14.29 0.00
CA ARG A 208 -10.27 13.75 0.80
C ARG A 208 -10.08 14.45 2.15
N HIS A 209 -10.47 15.72 2.26
CA HIS A 209 -10.35 16.49 3.49
C HIS A 209 -11.42 16.12 4.55
N GLU A 210 -12.32 15.21 4.23
CA GLU A 210 -13.30 14.65 5.15
C GLU A 210 -12.79 13.41 5.91
N VAL A 211 -11.55 12.96 5.60
CA VAL A 211 -10.88 11.85 6.31
C VAL A 211 -9.89 12.43 7.32
N TYR A 212 -10.23 12.39 8.60
CA TYR A 212 -9.55 13.11 9.67
C TYR A 212 -8.60 12.27 10.50
N GLU A 213 -8.71 10.96 10.41
CA GLU A 213 -7.87 10.01 11.14
C GLU A 213 -7.60 8.77 10.29
N ALA A 214 -6.44 8.13 10.51
CA ALA A 214 -6.14 6.82 9.96
C ALA A 214 -5.45 5.95 11.00
N MET A 215 -5.94 4.72 11.17
CA MET A 215 -5.31 3.67 11.96
C MET A 215 -4.65 2.66 11.03
N VAL A 216 -3.37 2.37 11.27
CA VAL A 216 -2.58 1.42 10.49
C VAL A 216 -2.17 0.26 11.38
N VAL A 217 -2.60 -0.94 11.01
CA VAL A 217 -2.14 -2.19 11.60
C VAL A 217 -1.26 -2.94 10.61
N ALA A 218 -0.23 -3.60 11.10
CA ALA A 218 0.74 -4.33 10.29
C ALA A 218 1.71 -5.13 11.18
N ASN A 219 2.43 -6.09 10.61
CA ASN A 219 3.62 -6.61 11.26
C ASN A 219 4.71 -5.51 11.38
N SER A 220 5.71 -5.74 12.20
CA SER A 220 6.71 -4.70 12.54
C SER A 220 7.41 -4.11 11.31
N THR A 221 7.80 -4.95 10.36
CA THR A 221 8.50 -4.50 9.14
C THR A 221 7.59 -3.68 8.24
N MET A 222 6.35 -4.15 8.00
CA MET A 222 5.41 -3.43 7.14
C MET A 222 4.98 -2.10 7.75
N ARG A 223 4.78 -2.04 9.07
CA ARG A 223 4.49 -0.80 9.79
C ARG A 223 5.64 0.20 9.65
N ASP A 224 6.86 -0.24 9.94
CA ASP A 224 8.02 0.66 9.92
C ASP A 224 8.32 1.17 8.50
N LEU A 225 8.21 0.32 7.47
CA LEU A 225 8.27 0.74 6.07
C LEU A 225 7.17 1.77 5.74
N PHE A 226 5.94 1.57 6.22
CA PHE A 226 4.85 2.50 5.99
C PHE A 226 5.11 3.86 6.63
N PHE A 227 5.67 3.89 7.84
CA PHE A 227 5.92 5.12 8.62
C PHE A 227 7.29 5.76 8.40
N ASP A 228 8.07 5.27 7.43
CA ASP A 228 9.40 5.80 7.12
C ASP A 228 10.39 5.64 8.28
N ILE A 229 10.30 4.50 8.97
CA ILE A 229 11.22 4.09 10.02
C ILE A 229 12.21 3.09 9.43
N ASP A 230 13.50 3.24 9.75
CA ASP A 230 14.53 2.32 9.28
C ASP A 230 14.27 0.90 9.82
N VAL A 231 14.20 -0.06 8.91
CA VAL A 231 13.91 -1.47 9.21
C VAL A 231 15.15 -2.33 9.38
N LYS A 232 16.36 -1.76 9.24
CA LYS A 232 17.61 -2.50 9.34
C LYS A 232 17.72 -3.29 10.64
N SER A 233 17.38 -2.67 11.77
CA SER A 233 17.45 -3.29 13.09
C SER A 233 16.48 -4.46 13.27
N ILE A 234 15.40 -4.53 12.50
CA ILE A 234 14.47 -5.68 12.49
C ILE A 234 15.11 -6.88 11.78
N GLY A 235 16.01 -6.64 10.82
CA GLY A 235 16.75 -7.69 10.11
C GLY A 235 18.02 -8.19 10.82
N GLU A 236 18.42 -7.55 11.91
CA GLU A 236 19.64 -7.85 12.65
C GLU A 236 19.32 -8.20 14.12
N MET A 237 20.09 -9.12 14.72
CA MET A 237 19.89 -9.45 16.15
C MET A 237 20.00 -8.18 17.03
N PRO A 238 19.06 -7.89 17.93
CA PRO A 238 18.00 -8.75 18.47
C PRO A 238 16.64 -8.68 17.72
N TYR A 239 16.60 -8.30 16.47
CA TYR A 239 15.42 -8.28 15.59
C TYR A 239 14.30 -7.34 16.09
N LYS A 240 14.64 -6.16 16.54
CA LYS A 240 13.72 -5.18 17.11
C LYS A 240 13.63 -3.91 16.28
N SER A 241 12.42 -3.36 16.22
CA SER A 241 12.20 -2.04 15.65
C SER A 241 12.94 -0.95 16.44
N LEU A 242 13.24 0.17 15.78
CA LEU A 242 13.78 1.35 16.46
C LEU A 242 12.83 1.87 17.55
N THR A 243 11.52 1.72 17.39
CA THR A 243 10.53 2.11 18.41
C THR A 243 10.59 1.18 19.63
N GLU A 244 10.81 -0.12 19.45
CA GLU A 244 11.04 -1.05 20.56
C GLU A 244 12.35 -0.74 21.30
N HIS A 245 13.41 -0.40 20.55
CA HIS A 245 14.67 0.02 21.17
C HIS A 245 14.50 1.30 21.99
N ALA A 246 13.75 2.28 21.50
CA ALA A 246 13.47 3.52 22.24
C ALA A 246 12.68 3.21 23.53
N MET A 247 11.67 2.35 23.45
CA MET A 247 10.89 1.93 24.63
C MET A 247 11.76 1.20 25.67
N LEU A 248 12.63 0.28 25.23
CA LEU A 248 13.53 -0.44 26.12
C LEU A 248 14.56 0.47 26.81
N ARG A 249 14.93 1.59 26.19
CA ARG A 249 15.79 2.61 26.80
C ARG A 249 15.03 3.60 27.69
N GLY A 250 13.70 3.48 27.80
CA GLY A 250 12.86 4.38 28.57
C GLY A 250 12.68 5.77 27.92
N GLU A 251 12.94 5.89 26.62
CA GLU A 251 12.75 7.15 25.87
C GLU A 251 11.28 7.38 25.51
N THR A 252 10.49 6.31 25.45
CA THR A 252 9.06 6.32 25.22
C THR A 252 8.36 5.23 26.04
N ASP A 253 7.08 5.43 26.36
CA ASP A 253 6.29 4.46 27.12
C ASP A 253 5.60 3.42 26.22
N SER A 254 5.70 3.59 24.91
CA SER A 254 5.01 2.76 23.93
C SER A 254 5.73 2.74 22.57
N THR A 255 5.39 1.75 21.75
CA THR A 255 5.85 1.64 20.36
C THR A 255 4.88 2.26 19.34
N TRP A 256 3.84 2.99 19.78
CA TRP A 256 2.96 3.76 18.91
C TRP A 256 3.75 4.71 18.00
N VAL A 257 3.28 4.86 16.77
CA VAL A 257 3.84 5.82 15.81
C VAL A 257 2.74 6.73 15.34
N THR A 258 2.98 8.04 15.37
CA THR A 258 2.01 9.01 14.86
C THR A 258 2.69 9.93 13.83
N ARG A 259 2.01 10.17 12.70
CA ARG A 259 2.39 11.13 11.67
C ARG A 259 1.17 11.93 11.24
N ARG A 260 1.40 13.02 10.51
CA ARG A 260 0.33 13.75 9.82
C ARG A 260 0.11 13.18 8.41
N GLY A 261 -1.10 13.31 7.89
CA GLY A 261 -1.42 12.86 6.53
C GLY A 261 -0.48 13.43 5.47
N TYR A 262 -0.11 14.73 5.60
CA TYR A 262 0.82 15.38 4.67
C TYR A 262 2.25 14.82 4.74
N GLU A 263 2.74 14.40 5.90
CA GLU A 263 4.09 13.83 6.07
C GLU A 263 4.23 12.50 5.33
N LEU A 264 3.16 11.72 5.31
CA LEU A 264 3.11 10.44 4.61
C LEU A 264 2.67 10.58 3.15
N GLY A 265 2.21 11.76 2.73
CA GLY A 265 1.69 11.98 1.38
C GLY A 265 0.42 11.19 1.08
N LEU A 266 -0.41 10.94 2.08
CA LEU A 266 -1.69 10.25 1.92
C LEU A 266 -2.77 11.23 1.41
N LEU A 267 -3.69 10.72 0.60
CA LEU A 267 -4.85 11.46 0.11
C LEU A 267 -5.98 11.49 1.16
N ILE A 268 -5.68 12.09 2.31
CA ILE A 268 -6.61 12.36 3.42
C ILE A 268 -6.45 13.82 3.83
N HIS A 269 -7.17 14.28 4.85
CA HIS A 269 -6.98 15.62 5.38
C HIS A 269 -5.49 15.83 5.76
N PRO A 270 -4.84 16.92 5.32
CA PRO A 270 -3.39 17.11 5.54
C PRO A 270 -2.98 17.03 7.02
N GLN A 271 -3.82 17.52 7.92
CA GLN A 271 -3.58 17.50 9.36
C GLN A 271 -4.14 16.24 10.06
N ALA A 272 -4.76 15.31 9.31
CA ALA A 272 -5.23 14.04 9.86
C ALA A 272 -4.11 13.32 10.62
N ARG A 273 -4.46 12.70 11.73
CA ARG A 273 -3.53 11.84 12.45
C ARG A 273 -3.50 10.47 11.79
N VAL A 274 -2.32 10.01 11.45
CA VAL A 274 -2.07 8.65 10.99
C VAL A 274 -1.31 7.93 12.07
N VAL A 275 -1.95 6.94 12.66
CA VAL A 275 -1.47 6.24 13.85
C VAL A 275 -1.11 4.80 13.45
N GLY A 276 0.11 4.39 13.76
CA GLY A 276 0.55 3.00 13.64
C GLY A 276 0.39 2.29 14.98
N ALA A 277 -0.36 1.20 14.98
CA ALA A 277 -0.61 0.40 16.18
C ALA A 277 0.70 -0.07 16.84
N PRO A 278 0.71 -0.27 18.16
CA PRO A 278 1.91 -0.66 18.88
C PRO A 278 2.34 -2.07 18.47
N LEU A 279 3.63 -2.34 18.59
CA LEU A 279 4.19 -3.67 18.39
C LEU A 279 4.04 -4.50 19.67
N ILE A 280 3.74 -5.78 19.50
CA ILE A 280 3.74 -6.73 20.63
C ILE A 280 5.19 -7.14 20.96
N ALA A 281 5.92 -7.63 19.97
CA ALA A 281 7.34 -7.95 20.09
C ALA A 281 7.96 -8.29 18.73
N SER A 282 9.20 -7.86 18.48
CA SER A 282 10.01 -8.25 17.32
C SER A 282 9.25 -8.22 15.98
N HIS A 283 8.89 -9.38 15.43
CA HIS A 283 8.13 -9.47 14.17
C HIS A 283 6.60 -9.50 14.37
N VAL A 284 6.13 -9.53 15.62
CA VAL A 284 4.70 -9.55 15.96
C VAL A 284 4.23 -8.10 16.11
N GLY A 285 3.44 -7.65 15.17
CA GLY A 285 3.03 -6.25 15.06
C GLY A 285 1.64 -5.95 15.59
N GLY A 286 1.17 -4.78 15.21
CA GLY A 286 -0.15 -4.28 15.55
C GLY A 286 -1.31 -5.01 14.88
N ASP A 287 -1.05 -5.79 13.83
CA ASP A 287 -1.99 -6.71 13.19
C ASP A 287 -2.52 -7.75 14.20
N VAL A 288 -1.60 -8.44 14.89
CA VAL A 288 -1.98 -9.41 15.93
C VAL A 288 -2.63 -8.72 17.13
N ALA A 289 -2.18 -7.51 17.51
CA ALA A 289 -2.81 -6.75 18.59
C ALA A 289 -4.27 -6.40 18.24
N ALA A 290 -4.53 -6.01 17.00
CA ALA A 290 -5.88 -5.70 16.52
C ALA A 290 -6.78 -6.95 16.52
N ASP A 291 -6.25 -8.10 16.07
CA ASP A 291 -6.99 -9.38 16.10
C ASP A 291 -7.38 -9.78 17.53
N LEU A 292 -6.48 -9.61 18.50
CA LEU A 292 -6.76 -9.89 19.91
C LEU A 292 -7.89 -8.98 20.47
N VAL A 293 -7.87 -7.69 20.11
CA VAL A 293 -8.93 -6.75 20.49
C VAL A 293 -10.26 -7.11 19.83
N ALA A 294 -10.23 -7.42 18.52
CA ALA A 294 -11.44 -7.74 17.75
C ALA A 294 -12.11 -9.06 18.18
N THR A 295 -11.34 -10.00 18.75
CA THR A 295 -11.83 -11.31 19.17
C THR A 295 -12.17 -11.39 20.67
N ASP A 296 -12.14 -10.26 21.38
CA ASP A 296 -12.46 -10.15 22.81
C ASP A 296 -11.65 -11.11 23.70
N PHE A 297 -10.41 -11.40 23.30
CA PHE A 297 -9.42 -12.08 24.11
C PHE A 297 -8.80 -11.09 25.12
N GLY A 298 -9.56 -10.72 26.13
CA GLY A 298 -9.16 -9.88 27.24
C GLY A 298 -9.32 -10.59 28.58
#